data_ae93a76b16233db598afcde68e7c84bb
#
_entry.id   ae93a76b16233db598afcde68e7c84bb
#
_cell.length_a   1.000
_cell.length_b   1.000
_cell.length_c   1.000
_cell.angle_alpha   90.00
_cell.angle_beta   90.00
_cell.angle_gamma   90.00
#
_symmetry.space_group_name_H-M   'P 1'
#
loop_
_entity.id
_entity.type
_entity.pdbx_description
1 polymer ?
#
loop_
_entity_poly.entity_id
_entity_poly.type
_entity_poly.pdbx_seq_one_letter_code
_entity_poly.pdbx_strand_id
1 'polypeptide(L)'
;MEINTRYKGFKSIRNFSLMILLIFHLSSASSQSHVSLRSNDSIRQLHKNIGIVLGTEAVLYTGSMTGLYYLWYANYPQSSFHFYNDNAEWLQMDKIGHAMTSYHVGLIGYESLRLAGWDEKHSLIYGSPLGFVFLTTVEIFDGLSSGWGFSWGDVAANALGTGLFAGQQALWHEQRISMKYSYHNTQFPQYRPDLLGSNLPERMLKDYNGQTIWLSFNVKSLMLNKKSKFPSWINIALGYSGEGMTGSFHNVNQYNGVRIPEFTRTRQFILSPDIDLTRIPTDNKFLKTTLKVLSFIKIPMPAVMLDSQGKLSWHWLYF
;
A
#
# COMPACT_ATOMS: atom_id res chain seq x y z
N MET A 1 -20.65 -29.48 -15.74
CA MET A 1 -19.33 -30.15 -15.60
C MET A 1 -18.77 -29.59 -14.29
N GLU A 2 -18.96 -30.36 -13.19
CA GLU A 2 -18.59 -29.93 -11.82
C GLU A 2 -17.08 -30.03 -11.66
N ILE A 3 -16.43 -28.90 -11.42
CA ILE A 3 -15.01 -28.88 -11.00
C ILE A 3 -14.98 -28.84 -9.48
N ASN A 4 -14.77 -30.03 -8.92
CA ASN A 4 -14.61 -30.24 -7.49
C ASN A 4 -13.16 -29.92 -7.11
N THR A 5 -12.84 -28.66 -6.79
CA THR A 5 -11.53 -28.25 -6.31
C THR A 5 -11.50 -28.29 -4.77
N ARG A 6 -10.88 -29.34 -4.22
CA ARG A 6 -10.52 -29.43 -2.80
C ARG A 6 -9.45 -28.38 -2.48
N TYR A 7 -9.83 -27.36 -1.73
CA TYR A 7 -8.89 -26.41 -1.13
C TYR A 7 -8.00 -27.13 -0.09
N LYS A 8 -6.73 -27.31 -0.41
CA LYS A 8 -5.70 -27.60 0.61
C LYS A 8 -5.33 -26.29 1.27
N GLY A 9 -5.75 -26.14 2.54
CA GLY A 9 -5.46 -24.96 3.37
C GLY A 9 -3.96 -24.69 3.48
N PHE A 10 -3.57 -23.47 3.22
CA PHE A 10 -2.20 -22.99 3.21
C PHE A 10 -1.78 -22.54 4.64
N LYS A 11 -0.85 -23.26 5.25
CA LYS A 11 -0.25 -22.97 6.58
C LYS A 11 0.79 -21.82 6.56
N SER A 12 0.83 -20.97 5.52
CA SER A 12 2.00 -20.11 5.26
C SER A 12 1.81 -18.61 5.53
N ILE A 13 0.65 -18.13 5.97
CA ILE A 13 0.41 -16.67 6.15
C ILE A 13 1.16 -16.08 7.37
N ARG A 14 1.56 -16.93 8.32
CA ARG A 14 2.34 -16.49 9.51
C ARG A 14 3.72 -15.92 9.16
N ASN A 15 4.26 -16.24 7.97
CA ASN A 15 5.59 -15.81 7.55
C ASN A 15 5.61 -14.46 6.83
N PHE A 16 4.47 -13.98 6.30
CA PHE A 16 4.39 -12.71 5.57
C PHE A 16 4.49 -11.49 6.51
N SER A 17 3.84 -11.54 7.67
CA SER A 17 3.94 -10.48 8.69
C SER A 17 5.33 -10.41 9.34
N LEU A 18 6.03 -11.55 9.45
CA LEU A 18 7.41 -11.61 9.92
C LEU A 18 8.42 -11.02 8.92
N MET A 19 8.11 -11.08 7.64
CA MET A 19 8.97 -10.57 6.56
C MET A 19 9.03 -9.03 6.54
N ILE A 20 7.92 -8.35 6.80
CA ILE A 20 7.87 -6.88 6.94
C ILE A 20 8.65 -6.42 8.18
N LEU A 21 8.59 -7.16 9.28
CA LEU A 21 9.32 -6.86 10.51
C LEU A 21 10.85 -7.07 10.38
N LEU A 22 11.31 -8.00 9.54
CA LEU A 22 12.76 -8.25 9.34
C LEU A 22 13.47 -7.11 8.61
N ILE A 23 12.81 -6.41 7.71
CA ILE A 23 13.38 -5.25 6.97
C ILE A 23 13.75 -4.13 7.96
N PHE A 24 13.04 -3.99 9.07
CA PHE A 24 13.23 -2.91 10.03
C PHE A 24 14.19 -3.23 11.18
N HIS A 25 14.55 -4.49 11.41
CA HIS A 25 15.55 -4.84 12.44
C HIS A 25 16.99 -4.50 12.04
N LEU A 26 17.27 -4.32 10.76
CA LEU A 26 18.57 -3.87 10.26
C LEU A 26 18.82 -2.36 10.42
N SER A 27 17.81 -1.61 10.89
CA SER A 27 17.82 -0.13 10.90
C SER A 27 18.51 0.50 12.10
N SER A 28 19.04 -0.25 13.05
CA SER A 28 19.51 0.31 14.36
C SER A 28 20.94 0.81 14.37
N ALA A 29 21.67 0.76 13.28
CA ALA A 29 23.07 1.14 13.26
C ALA A 29 23.39 2.07 12.09
N SER A 30 23.10 3.37 12.23
CA SER A 30 23.85 4.37 11.45
C SER A 30 23.85 5.72 12.12
N SER A 31 25.02 6.10 12.57
CA SER A 31 25.43 7.41 13.06
C SER A 31 25.64 8.37 11.91
N GLN A 32 25.35 9.64 12.14
CA GLN A 32 25.70 10.78 11.31
C GLN A 32 27.19 10.74 10.89
N SER A 33 27.47 10.91 9.61
CA SER A 33 28.80 11.21 9.13
C SER A 33 28.82 12.50 8.31
N HIS A 34 29.57 13.47 8.80
CA HIS A 34 30.03 14.65 8.07
C HIS A 34 30.79 14.22 6.81
N VAL A 35 30.62 15.03 5.72
CA VAL A 35 31.38 14.88 4.47
C VAL A 35 32.85 15.15 4.76
N SER A 36 33.62 14.11 5.08
CA SER A 36 35.07 14.08 4.92
C SER A 36 35.41 13.21 3.71
N LEU A 37 36.53 13.48 3.04
CA LEU A 37 37.07 12.66 1.97
C LEU A 37 37.03 11.19 2.42
N ARG A 38 36.12 10.40 1.83
CA ARG A 38 35.93 8.99 2.22
C ARG A 38 37.21 8.22 1.93
N SER A 39 37.74 7.54 2.91
CA SER A 39 38.83 6.59 2.74
C SER A 39 38.38 5.44 1.81
N ASN A 40 39.32 4.74 1.18
CA ASN A 40 39.02 3.57 0.36
C ASN A 40 38.22 2.50 1.14
N ASP A 41 38.45 2.36 2.44
CA ASP A 41 37.73 1.45 3.33
C ASP A 41 36.28 1.89 3.51
N SER A 42 36.02 3.20 3.63
CA SER A 42 34.65 3.74 3.72
C SER A 42 33.85 3.54 2.43
N ILE A 43 34.52 3.65 1.28
CA ILE A 43 33.91 3.39 -0.04
C ILE A 43 33.59 1.90 -0.18
N ARG A 44 34.50 1.03 0.21
CA ARG A 44 34.31 -0.42 0.18
C ARG A 44 33.15 -0.86 1.10
N GLN A 45 33.06 -0.28 2.29
CA GLN A 45 31.94 -0.55 3.20
C GLN A 45 30.61 -0.08 2.64
N LEU A 46 30.57 1.08 2.00
CA LEU A 46 29.37 1.58 1.32
C LEU A 46 28.89 0.62 0.23
N HIS A 47 29.79 0.19 -0.66
CA HIS A 47 29.44 -0.77 -1.72
C HIS A 47 28.94 -2.11 -1.15
N LYS A 48 29.54 -2.59 -0.07
CA LYS A 48 29.09 -3.79 0.63
C LYS A 48 27.68 -3.62 1.18
N ASN A 49 27.39 -2.50 1.85
CA ASN A 49 26.07 -2.24 2.42
C ASN A 49 24.99 -2.13 1.32
N ILE A 50 25.29 -1.43 0.21
CA ILE A 50 24.41 -1.34 -0.93
C ILE A 50 24.15 -2.72 -1.53
N GLY A 51 25.21 -3.54 -1.71
CA GLY A 51 25.07 -4.90 -2.21
C GLY A 51 24.16 -5.77 -1.34
N ILE A 52 24.26 -5.64 -0.01
CA ILE A 52 23.38 -6.34 0.94
C ILE A 52 21.94 -5.88 0.78
N VAL A 53 21.69 -4.56 0.69
CA VAL A 53 20.33 -4.01 0.53
C VAL A 53 19.71 -4.47 -0.79
N LEU A 54 20.42 -4.32 -1.91
CA LEU A 54 19.92 -4.75 -3.23
C LEU A 54 19.68 -6.27 -3.28
N GLY A 55 20.56 -7.07 -2.66
CA GLY A 55 20.35 -8.52 -2.54
C GLY A 55 19.12 -8.86 -1.71
N THR A 56 18.89 -8.15 -0.61
CA THR A 56 17.72 -8.32 0.24
C THR A 56 16.44 -7.92 -0.51
N GLU A 57 16.44 -6.79 -1.21
CA GLU A 57 15.31 -6.33 -2.02
C GLU A 57 14.99 -7.34 -3.13
N ALA A 58 15.99 -7.90 -3.82
CA ALA A 58 15.80 -8.93 -4.84
C ALA A 58 15.17 -10.21 -4.28
N VAL A 59 15.60 -10.66 -3.10
CA VAL A 59 15.02 -11.83 -2.41
C VAL A 59 13.57 -11.54 -2.00
N LEU A 60 13.29 -10.37 -1.43
CA LEU A 60 11.94 -9.97 -1.04
C LEU A 60 11.04 -9.80 -2.25
N TYR A 61 11.53 -9.17 -3.30
CA TYR A 61 10.81 -9.02 -4.57
C TYR A 61 10.40 -10.38 -5.14
N THR A 62 11.37 -11.29 -5.29
CA THR A 62 11.13 -12.64 -5.83
C THR A 62 10.19 -13.44 -4.94
N GLY A 63 10.39 -13.37 -3.62
CA GLY A 63 9.52 -14.04 -2.65
C GLY A 63 8.09 -13.51 -2.68
N SER A 64 7.91 -12.19 -2.78
CA SER A 64 6.59 -11.56 -2.89
C SER A 64 5.91 -11.91 -4.21
N MET A 65 6.61 -11.86 -5.35
CA MET A 65 6.07 -12.28 -6.65
C MET A 65 5.66 -13.75 -6.66
N THR A 66 6.48 -14.61 -6.05
CA THR A 66 6.15 -16.03 -5.90
C THR A 66 4.90 -16.22 -5.03
N GLY A 67 4.81 -15.49 -3.91
CA GLY A 67 3.63 -15.51 -3.03
C GLY A 67 2.37 -15.04 -3.73
N LEU A 68 2.45 -13.91 -4.47
CA LEU A 68 1.34 -13.38 -5.26
C LEU A 68 0.91 -14.37 -6.34
N TYR A 69 1.86 -15.01 -7.04
CA TYR A 69 1.56 -16.03 -8.03
C TYR A 69 0.67 -17.15 -7.44
N TYR A 70 1.03 -17.69 -6.28
CA TYR A 70 0.23 -18.74 -5.64
C TYR A 70 -1.09 -18.24 -5.05
N LEU A 71 -1.19 -16.99 -4.65
CA LEU A 71 -2.42 -16.41 -4.08
C LEU A 71 -3.46 -16.06 -5.15
N TRP A 72 -3.02 -15.58 -6.31
CA TRP A 72 -3.93 -15.08 -7.35
C TRP A 72 -3.91 -15.91 -8.63
N TYR A 73 -2.75 -16.36 -9.13
CA TYR A 73 -2.63 -16.87 -10.50
C TYR A 73 -2.63 -18.39 -10.62
N ALA A 74 -2.12 -19.11 -9.60
CA ALA A 74 -1.93 -20.58 -9.69
C ALA A 74 -3.20 -21.38 -9.94
N ASN A 75 -4.38 -20.82 -9.65
CA ASN A 75 -5.67 -21.47 -9.82
C ASN A 75 -6.36 -21.09 -11.16
N TYR A 76 -5.75 -20.24 -11.96
CA TYR A 76 -6.29 -19.81 -13.25
C TYR A 76 -5.43 -20.31 -14.40
N PRO A 77 -6.02 -20.72 -15.53
CA PRO A 77 -5.25 -21.07 -16.72
C PRO A 77 -4.43 -19.86 -17.22
N GLN A 78 -3.27 -20.15 -17.76
CA GLN A 78 -2.51 -19.14 -18.50
C GLN A 78 -3.19 -18.84 -19.83
N SER A 79 -3.06 -17.62 -20.30
CA SER A 79 -3.55 -17.15 -21.59
C SER A 79 -2.44 -16.48 -22.38
N SER A 80 -2.67 -16.22 -23.67
CA SER A 80 -1.85 -15.28 -24.42
C SER A 80 -1.95 -13.91 -23.78
N PHE A 81 -0.86 -13.14 -23.80
CA PHE A 81 -0.84 -11.78 -23.25
C PHE A 81 -1.95 -10.94 -23.88
N HIS A 82 -2.74 -10.30 -23.03
CA HIS A 82 -3.85 -9.45 -23.47
C HIS A 82 -4.05 -8.26 -22.56
N PHE A 83 -4.62 -7.19 -23.15
CA PHE A 83 -5.00 -5.97 -22.43
C PHE A 83 -6.44 -6.07 -21.97
N TYR A 84 -6.71 -5.46 -20.82
CA TYR A 84 -8.04 -5.41 -20.25
C TYR A 84 -8.35 -4.03 -19.69
N ASN A 85 -9.57 -3.55 -19.87
CA ASN A 85 -10.00 -2.28 -19.32
C ASN A 85 -10.84 -2.50 -18.07
N ASP A 86 -10.20 -2.48 -16.94
CA ASP A 86 -10.78 -2.64 -15.61
C ASP A 86 -11.00 -1.32 -14.87
N ASN A 87 -10.90 -0.17 -15.56
CA ASN A 87 -11.00 1.16 -14.95
C ASN A 87 -12.31 1.41 -14.19
N ALA A 88 -13.37 0.68 -14.47
CA ALA A 88 -14.65 0.78 -13.77
C ALA A 88 -14.82 -0.26 -12.64
N GLU A 89 -13.85 -1.18 -12.47
CA GLU A 89 -13.94 -2.21 -11.45
C GLU A 89 -13.83 -1.66 -10.02
N TRP A 90 -14.49 -2.33 -9.10
CA TRP A 90 -14.41 -2.11 -7.65
C TRP A 90 -14.55 -0.64 -7.22
N LEU A 91 -15.31 0.17 -7.99
CA LEU A 91 -15.43 1.61 -7.79
C LEU A 91 -14.07 2.32 -7.73
N GLN A 92 -13.08 1.86 -8.48
CA GLN A 92 -11.68 2.32 -8.54
C GLN A 92 -10.84 2.08 -7.27
N MET A 93 -11.33 1.29 -6.31
CA MET A 93 -10.56 0.95 -5.11
C MET A 93 -9.25 0.26 -5.46
N ASP A 94 -9.26 -0.58 -6.48
CA ASP A 94 -8.10 -1.26 -7.02
C ASP A 94 -7.03 -0.26 -7.48
N LYS A 95 -7.39 0.69 -8.32
CA LYS A 95 -6.48 1.74 -8.83
C LYS A 95 -5.82 2.55 -7.71
N ILE A 96 -6.63 2.91 -6.70
CA ILE A 96 -6.12 3.67 -5.56
C ILE A 96 -5.23 2.77 -4.67
N GLY A 97 -5.54 1.47 -4.59
CA GLY A 97 -4.69 0.45 -3.96
C GLY A 97 -3.33 0.32 -4.64
N HIS A 98 -3.31 0.29 -5.98
CA HIS A 98 -2.09 0.29 -6.79
C HIS A 98 -1.24 1.55 -6.52
N ALA A 99 -1.83 2.74 -6.53
CA ALA A 99 -1.12 3.99 -6.22
C ALA A 99 -0.54 3.97 -4.80
N MET A 100 -1.31 3.54 -3.80
CA MET A 100 -0.85 3.47 -2.42
C MET A 100 0.30 2.47 -2.26
N THR A 101 0.17 1.27 -2.83
CA THR A 101 1.21 0.23 -2.74
C THR A 101 2.50 0.69 -3.42
N SER A 102 2.38 1.30 -4.61
CA SER A 102 3.53 1.84 -5.35
C SER A 102 4.23 2.97 -4.59
N TYR A 103 3.47 3.87 -3.94
CA TYR A 103 4.00 4.90 -3.05
C TYR A 103 4.84 4.30 -1.91
N HIS A 104 4.31 3.30 -1.19
CA HIS A 104 4.99 2.71 -0.03
C HIS A 104 6.18 1.83 -0.42
N VAL A 105 6.08 1.04 -1.48
CA VAL A 105 7.20 0.22 -1.95
C VAL A 105 8.33 1.12 -2.46
N GLY A 106 8.01 2.23 -3.15
CA GLY A 106 8.99 3.24 -3.54
C GLY A 106 9.65 3.94 -2.35
N LEU A 107 8.88 4.26 -1.30
CA LEU A 107 9.40 4.79 -0.04
C LEU A 107 10.37 3.79 0.63
N ILE A 108 10.00 2.51 0.68
CA ILE A 108 10.86 1.45 1.26
C ILE A 108 12.17 1.34 0.48
N GLY A 109 12.12 1.30 -0.85
CA GLY A 109 13.32 1.24 -1.68
C GLY A 109 14.24 2.45 -1.49
N TYR A 110 13.68 3.66 -1.41
CA TYR A 110 14.45 4.88 -1.09
C TYR A 110 15.11 4.79 0.28
N GLU A 111 14.34 4.46 1.32
CA GLU A 111 14.83 4.44 2.70
C GLU A 111 15.88 3.36 2.94
N SER A 112 15.73 2.19 2.32
CA SER A 112 16.70 1.10 2.43
C SER A 112 18.07 1.50 1.86
N LEU A 113 18.10 2.21 0.73
CA LEU A 113 19.34 2.74 0.15
C LEU A 113 19.92 3.90 0.98
N ARG A 114 19.07 4.76 1.58
CA ARG A 114 19.51 5.78 2.55
C ARG A 114 20.20 5.12 3.75
N LEU A 115 19.62 4.05 4.28
CA LEU A 115 20.20 3.27 5.39
C LEU A 115 21.53 2.59 5.01
N ALA A 116 21.68 2.14 3.76
CA ALA A 116 22.96 1.63 3.24
C ALA A 116 24.07 2.69 3.19
N GLY A 117 23.70 3.97 3.29
CA GLY A 117 24.62 5.12 3.28
C GLY A 117 24.70 5.85 1.92
N TRP A 118 23.83 5.55 0.98
CA TRP A 118 23.73 6.34 -0.25
C TRP A 118 23.20 7.73 0.04
N ASP A 119 23.60 8.70 -0.79
CA ASP A 119 23.06 10.03 -0.71
C ASP A 119 21.60 10.08 -1.17
N GLU A 120 20.94 11.19 -0.89
CA GLU A 120 19.53 11.36 -1.17
C GLU A 120 19.19 11.21 -2.66
N LYS A 121 20.00 11.82 -3.53
CA LYS A 121 19.78 11.82 -4.99
C LYS A 121 19.84 10.40 -5.56
N HIS A 122 20.89 9.63 -5.23
CA HIS A 122 21.02 8.26 -5.70
C HIS A 122 19.94 7.35 -5.13
N SER A 123 19.64 7.49 -3.84
CA SER A 123 18.56 6.71 -3.20
C SER A 123 17.19 7.01 -3.84
N LEU A 124 16.95 8.27 -4.24
CA LEU A 124 15.70 8.64 -4.91
C LEU A 124 15.63 8.05 -6.32
N ILE A 125 16.69 8.17 -7.11
CA ILE A 125 16.71 7.69 -8.51
C ILE A 125 16.59 6.17 -8.59
N TYR A 126 17.25 5.43 -7.71
CA TYR A 126 17.32 3.97 -7.79
C TYR A 126 16.35 3.24 -6.86
N GLY A 127 15.95 3.85 -5.75
CA GLY A 127 15.04 3.23 -4.79
C GLY A 127 13.57 3.53 -5.07
N SER A 128 13.21 4.77 -5.41
CA SER A 128 11.80 5.11 -5.61
C SER A 128 11.11 4.37 -6.77
N PRO A 129 11.77 4.00 -7.90
CA PRO A 129 11.12 3.25 -8.97
C PRO A 129 10.70 1.82 -8.57
N LEU A 130 11.21 1.30 -7.46
CA LEU A 130 10.92 -0.08 -7.03
C LEU A 130 9.41 -0.34 -6.93
N GLY A 131 8.63 0.64 -6.46
CA GLY A 131 7.17 0.52 -6.38
C GLY A 131 6.51 0.37 -7.74
N PHE A 132 6.89 1.22 -8.69
CA PHE A 132 6.40 1.15 -10.06
C PHE A 132 6.78 -0.17 -10.75
N VAL A 133 8.04 -0.59 -10.62
CA VAL A 133 8.54 -1.83 -11.23
C VAL A 133 7.83 -3.03 -10.64
N PHE A 134 7.69 -3.08 -9.31
CA PHE A 134 7.03 -4.18 -8.60
C PHE A 134 5.60 -4.38 -9.09
N LEU A 135 4.78 -3.34 -9.08
CA LEU A 135 3.38 -3.45 -9.47
C LEU A 135 3.18 -3.58 -11.00
N THR A 136 4.07 -2.99 -11.82
CA THR A 136 4.01 -3.24 -13.28
C THR A 136 4.34 -4.69 -13.62
N THR A 137 5.15 -5.38 -12.79
CA THR A 137 5.35 -6.83 -12.95
C THR A 137 4.08 -7.62 -12.61
N VAL A 138 3.29 -7.16 -11.63
CA VAL A 138 1.95 -7.75 -11.35
C VAL A 138 1.05 -7.62 -12.58
N GLU A 139 1.01 -6.44 -13.21
CA GLU A 139 0.23 -6.21 -14.44
C GLU A 139 0.65 -7.15 -15.60
N ILE A 140 1.95 -7.47 -15.70
CA ILE A 140 2.42 -8.44 -16.69
C ILE A 140 1.86 -9.83 -16.37
N PHE A 141 1.78 -10.23 -15.12
CA PHE A 141 1.16 -11.49 -14.72
C PHE A 141 -0.35 -11.50 -15.00
N ASP A 142 -1.03 -10.38 -14.73
CA ASP A 142 -2.44 -10.21 -15.08
C ASP A 142 -2.66 -10.36 -16.57
N GLY A 143 -1.81 -9.75 -17.40
CA GLY A 143 -1.85 -9.89 -18.85
C GLY A 143 -1.66 -11.31 -19.37
N LEU A 144 -1.03 -12.21 -18.59
CA LEU A 144 -0.81 -13.61 -18.93
C LEU A 144 -1.83 -14.58 -18.29
N SER A 145 -2.80 -14.07 -17.52
CA SER A 145 -3.80 -14.85 -16.80
C SER A 145 -5.16 -14.79 -17.49
N SER A 146 -5.85 -15.92 -17.62
CA SER A 146 -7.23 -15.93 -18.14
C SER A 146 -8.26 -15.29 -17.22
N GLY A 147 -7.88 -15.00 -15.95
CA GLY A 147 -8.77 -14.39 -14.96
C GLY A 147 -8.72 -12.86 -14.92
N TRP A 148 -7.68 -12.27 -15.50
CA TRP A 148 -7.42 -10.83 -15.51
C TRP A 148 -6.92 -10.39 -16.88
N GLY A 149 -6.21 -9.28 -16.97
CA GLY A 149 -5.54 -8.78 -18.15
C GLY A 149 -4.70 -7.55 -17.80
N PHE A 150 -3.73 -7.21 -18.64
CA PHE A 150 -2.86 -6.04 -18.43
C PHE A 150 -3.66 -4.74 -18.47
N SER A 151 -3.62 -3.98 -17.39
CA SER A 151 -4.35 -2.71 -17.25
C SER A 151 -3.43 -1.50 -17.37
N TRP A 152 -3.67 -0.64 -18.37
CA TRP A 152 -3.01 0.66 -18.44
C TRP A 152 -3.46 1.61 -17.32
N GLY A 153 -4.66 1.42 -16.77
CA GLY A 153 -5.15 2.16 -15.62
C GLY A 153 -4.31 1.90 -14.38
N ASP A 154 -3.91 0.64 -14.15
CA ASP A 154 -3.08 0.26 -13.01
C ASP A 154 -1.64 0.71 -13.19
N VAL A 155 -1.09 0.63 -14.40
CA VAL A 155 0.23 1.21 -14.70
C VAL A 155 0.24 2.72 -14.45
N ALA A 156 -0.81 3.44 -14.82
CA ALA A 156 -0.92 4.87 -14.53
C ALA A 156 -1.04 5.13 -13.01
N ALA A 157 -1.81 4.33 -12.29
CA ALA A 157 -1.93 4.41 -10.84
C ALA A 157 -0.58 4.13 -10.15
N ASN A 158 0.18 3.13 -10.63
CA ASN A 158 1.52 2.81 -10.15
C ASN A 158 2.48 4.01 -10.35
N ALA A 159 2.42 4.63 -11.53
CA ALA A 159 3.22 5.82 -11.83
C ALA A 159 2.83 7.01 -10.94
N LEU A 160 1.54 7.23 -10.68
CA LEU A 160 1.05 8.29 -9.81
C LEU A 160 1.50 8.09 -8.35
N GLY A 161 1.43 6.88 -7.82
CA GLY A 161 1.88 6.57 -6.46
C GLY A 161 3.38 6.79 -6.28
N THR A 162 4.20 6.22 -7.17
CA THR A 162 5.65 6.45 -7.19
C THR A 162 5.98 7.94 -7.39
N GLY A 163 5.29 8.62 -8.30
CA GLY A 163 5.46 10.04 -8.58
C GLY A 163 5.08 10.93 -7.40
N LEU A 164 4.03 10.59 -6.66
CA LEU A 164 3.65 11.30 -5.44
C LEU A 164 4.76 11.22 -4.37
N PHE A 165 5.35 10.04 -4.17
CA PHE A 165 6.47 9.89 -3.26
C PHE A 165 7.71 10.63 -3.74
N ALA A 166 8.18 10.28 -4.96
CA ALA A 166 9.44 10.78 -5.50
C ALA A 166 9.42 12.29 -5.76
N GLY A 167 8.30 12.83 -6.24
CA GLY A 167 8.13 14.26 -6.49
C GLY A 167 8.21 15.09 -5.22
N GLN A 168 7.59 14.66 -4.14
CA GLN A 168 7.68 15.34 -2.84
C GLN A 168 9.10 15.30 -2.29
N GLN A 169 9.77 14.15 -2.38
CA GLN A 169 11.15 14.01 -1.91
C GLN A 169 12.11 14.86 -2.72
N ALA A 170 11.95 14.92 -4.03
CA ALA A 170 12.78 15.73 -4.91
C ALA A 170 12.59 17.24 -4.69
N LEU A 171 11.35 17.69 -4.45
CA LEU A 171 11.01 19.12 -4.38
C LEU A 171 11.14 19.68 -2.96
N TRP A 172 10.81 18.87 -1.94
CA TRP A 172 10.66 19.35 -0.57
C TRP A 172 11.59 18.66 0.42
N HIS A 173 12.26 17.58 0.02
CA HIS A 173 13.07 16.72 0.90
C HIS A 173 12.28 16.15 2.08
N GLU A 174 10.97 16.16 2.00
CA GLU A 174 10.03 15.65 3.02
C GLU A 174 8.70 15.22 2.38
N GLN A 175 8.02 14.28 3.02
CA GLN A 175 6.66 13.91 2.65
C GLN A 175 5.67 14.82 3.40
N ARG A 176 4.92 15.66 2.67
CA ARG A 176 3.87 16.54 3.19
C ARG A 176 2.49 15.94 3.05
N ILE A 177 2.35 15.05 2.09
CA ILE A 177 1.15 14.27 1.80
C ILE A 177 1.57 12.81 1.85
N SER A 178 0.99 12.03 2.76
CA SER A 178 1.25 10.60 2.87
C SER A 178 0.00 9.79 2.53
N MET A 179 0.18 8.67 1.85
CA MET A 179 -0.89 7.71 1.66
C MET A 179 -0.99 6.79 2.88
N LYS A 180 -2.21 6.55 3.35
CA LYS A 180 -2.47 5.68 4.50
C LYS A 180 -3.61 4.73 4.23
N TYR A 181 -3.68 3.69 5.05
CA TYR A 181 -4.63 2.61 4.94
C TYR A 181 -5.38 2.41 6.25
N SER A 182 -6.66 2.12 6.18
CA SER A 182 -7.43 1.55 7.27
C SER A 182 -8.36 0.46 6.76
N TYR A 183 -8.77 -0.43 7.65
CA TYR A 183 -9.65 -1.54 7.33
C TYR A 183 -10.63 -1.79 8.47
N HIS A 184 -11.87 -2.07 8.11
CA HIS A 184 -12.89 -2.59 9.01
C HIS A 184 -13.53 -3.84 8.43
N ASN A 185 -13.99 -4.74 9.30
CA ASN A 185 -14.70 -5.94 8.84
C ASN A 185 -16.05 -5.59 8.26
N THR A 186 -16.38 -6.18 7.11
CA THR A 186 -17.67 -6.03 6.45
C THR A 186 -18.45 -7.33 6.44
N GLN A 187 -19.72 -7.25 6.03
CA GLN A 187 -20.56 -8.44 5.84
C GLN A 187 -20.38 -9.11 4.47
N PHE A 188 -19.74 -8.46 3.49
CA PHE A 188 -19.72 -8.92 2.11
C PHE A 188 -18.94 -10.21 1.86
N PRO A 189 -17.82 -10.49 2.56
CA PRO A 189 -17.08 -11.76 2.39
C PRO A 189 -17.88 -13.02 2.68
N GLN A 190 -18.95 -12.96 3.51
CA GLN A 190 -19.80 -14.13 3.73
C GLN A 190 -20.54 -14.58 2.48
N TYR A 191 -20.80 -13.66 1.53
CA TYR A 191 -21.49 -13.95 0.26
C TYR A 191 -20.53 -14.40 -0.84
N ARG A 192 -19.29 -13.94 -0.81
CA ARG A 192 -18.27 -14.23 -1.83
C ARG A 192 -16.88 -14.43 -1.20
N PRO A 193 -16.72 -15.47 -0.35
CA PRO A 193 -15.46 -15.68 0.38
C PRO A 193 -14.26 -15.97 -0.54
N ASP A 194 -14.48 -16.57 -1.70
CA ASP A 194 -13.49 -16.81 -2.74
C ASP A 194 -12.92 -15.51 -3.33
N LEU A 195 -13.77 -14.51 -3.50
CA LEU A 195 -13.45 -13.23 -4.13
C LEU A 195 -13.02 -12.17 -3.12
N LEU A 196 -13.70 -12.09 -1.96
CA LEU A 196 -13.50 -11.05 -0.96
C LEU A 196 -12.70 -11.54 0.27
N GLY A 197 -12.26 -12.79 0.26
CA GLY A 197 -11.42 -13.37 1.31
C GLY A 197 -12.19 -14.18 2.35
N SER A 198 -11.65 -15.35 2.70
CA SER A 198 -12.21 -16.30 3.64
C SER A 198 -11.76 -16.09 5.09
N ASN A 199 -10.64 -15.42 5.30
CA ASN A 199 -10.03 -15.12 6.60
C ASN A 199 -9.60 -13.66 6.69
N LEU A 200 -9.28 -13.17 7.87
CA LEU A 200 -8.96 -11.76 8.10
C LEU A 200 -7.81 -11.24 7.21
N PRO A 201 -6.64 -11.89 7.09
CA PRO A 201 -5.59 -11.43 6.18
C PRO A 201 -6.02 -11.33 4.71
N GLU A 202 -6.80 -12.31 4.22
CA GLU A 202 -7.33 -12.26 2.86
C GLU A 202 -8.34 -11.11 2.69
N ARG A 203 -9.23 -10.90 3.66
CA ARG A 203 -10.21 -9.80 3.64
C ARG A 203 -9.53 -8.44 3.62
N MET A 204 -8.49 -8.25 4.41
CA MET A 204 -7.70 -7.02 4.39
C MET A 204 -7.07 -6.73 3.02
N LEU A 205 -6.82 -7.75 2.20
CA LEU A 205 -6.24 -7.62 0.86
C LEU A 205 -7.29 -7.59 -0.26
N LYS A 206 -8.41 -8.29 -0.11
CA LYS A 206 -9.37 -8.54 -1.20
C LYS A 206 -10.73 -7.85 -0.99
N ASP A 207 -11.14 -7.60 0.26
CA ASP A 207 -12.43 -6.95 0.53
C ASP A 207 -12.32 -5.44 0.43
N TYR A 208 -12.44 -4.93 -0.77
CA TYR A 208 -12.44 -3.50 -1.05
C TYR A 208 -13.56 -2.72 -0.32
N ASN A 209 -14.63 -3.41 0.15
CA ASN A 209 -15.68 -2.75 0.93
C ASN A 209 -15.20 -2.34 2.34
N GLY A 210 -14.22 -3.05 2.89
CA GLY A 210 -13.66 -2.75 4.21
C GLY A 210 -12.47 -1.81 4.18
N GLN A 211 -11.92 -1.56 3.00
CA GLN A 211 -10.73 -0.75 2.83
C GLN A 211 -11.07 0.73 2.69
N THR A 212 -10.28 1.57 3.37
CA THR A 212 -10.26 3.01 3.10
C THR A 212 -8.82 3.45 2.87
N ILE A 213 -8.58 4.12 1.76
CA ILE A 213 -7.28 4.68 1.42
C ILE A 213 -7.35 6.20 1.59
N TRP A 214 -6.35 6.73 2.27
CA TRP A 214 -6.31 8.11 2.72
C TRP A 214 -5.14 8.88 2.11
N LEU A 215 -5.38 10.12 1.76
CA LEU A 215 -4.37 11.15 1.58
C LEU A 215 -4.32 11.98 2.86
N SER A 216 -3.22 11.87 3.60
CA SER A 216 -3.00 12.56 4.87
C SER A 216 -2.06 13.75 4.67
N PHE A 217 -2.58 14.96 4.86
CA PHE A 217 -1.93 16.24 4.60
C PHE A 217 -1.36 16.81 5.89
N ASN A 218 -0.05 17.02 5.94
CA ASN A 218 0.59 17.64 7.10
C ASN A 218 0.30 19.13 7.15
N VAL A 219 -0.54 19.54 8.10
CA VAL A 219 -1.01 20.92 8.20
C VAL A 219 0.15 21.90 8.37
N LYS A 220 1.10 21.61 9.25
CA LYS A 220 2.24 22.50 9.51
C LYS A 220 3.15 22.68 8.29
N SER A 221 3.43 21.61 7.55
CA SER A 221 4.29 21.65 6.36
C SER A 221 3.65 22.41 5.20
N LEU A 222 2.31 22.46 5.15
CA LEU A 222 1.55 23.16 4.13
C LEU A 222 1.24 24.63 4.51
N MET A 223 1.41 25.01 5.79
CA MET A 223 1.21 26.39 6.22
C MET A 223 2.29 27.30 5.64
N LEU A 224 1.89 28.51 5.22
CA LEU A 224 2.82 29.57 4.76
C LEU A 224 3.76 30.02 5.88
N ASN A 225 3.30 30.04 7.13
CA ASN A 225 4.09 30.43 8.29
C ASN A 225 4.78 29.23 8.96
N LYS A 226 5.98 28.90 8.51
CA LYS A 226 6.81 27.81 9.06
C LYS A 226 7.23 28.02 10.54
N LYS A 227 7.15 29.26 11.08
CA LYS A 227 7.46 29.56 12.49
C LYS A 227 6.28 29.29 13.42
N SER A 228 5.14 28.83 12.91
CA SER A 228 3.97 28.49 13.71
C SER A 228 4.31 27.45 14.80
N LYS A 229 3.77 27.65 16.01
CA LYS A 229 3.82 26.67 17.11
C LYS A 229 2.87 25.50 16.93
N PHE A 230 2.18 25.41 15.78
CA PHE A 230 1.27 24.30 15.48
C PHE A 230 2.01 22.96 15.54
N PRO A 231 1.45 21.93 16.18
CA PRO A 231 2.09 20.63 16.30
C PRO A 231 2.38 20.00 14.93
N SER A 232 3.62 19.53 14.72
CA SER A 232 4.05 18.96 13.44
C SER A 232 3.41 17.61 13.11
N TRP A 233 2.86 16.93 14.10
CA TRP A 233 2.26 15.62 13.98
C TRP A 233 0.74 15.63 13.71
N ILE A 234 0.11 16.83 13.63
CA ILE A 234 -1.31 16.94 13.29
C ILE A 234 -1.47 17.05 11.78
N ASN A 235 -2.28 16.15 11.23
CA ASN A 235 -2.67 16.10 9.83
C ASN A 235 -4.19 16.22 9.69
N ILE A 236 -4.62 16.48 8.46
CA ILE A 236 -5.99 16.30 7.98
C ILE A 236 -5.95 15.25 6.88
N ALA A 237 -6.83 14.26 6.95
CA ALA A 237 -6.89 13.16 5.99
C ALA A 237 -8.19 13.19 5.18
N LEU A 238 -8.06 13.00 3.87
CA LEU A 238 -9.13 12.74 2.94
C LEU A 238 -9.11 11.27 2.59
N GLY A 239 -10.19 10.55 2.90
CA GLY A 239 -10.36 9.13 2.64
C GLY A 239 -11.25 8.87 1.44
N TYR A 240 -10.96 7.79 0.73
CA TYR A 240 -11.81 7.22 -0.29
C TYR A 240 -12.06 5.75 0.01
N SER A 241 -13.32 5.32 -0.10
CA SER A 241 -13.76 3.96 0.11
C SER A 241 -14.89 3.61 -0.85
N GLY A 242 -15.14 2.31 -1.02
CA GLY A 242 -16.30 1.78 -1.72
C GLY A 242 -17.07 0.83 -0.84
N GLU A 243 -18.39 0.76 -0.98
CA GLU A 243 -19.23 -0.16 -0.22
C GLU A 243 -20.31 -0.77 -1.11
N GLY A 244 -20.86 -1.92 -0.68
CA GLY A 244 -21.94 -2.61 -1.35
C GLY A 244 -21.53 -3.45 -2.56
N MET A 245 -20.26 -3.85 -2.65
CA MET A 245 -19.71 -4.57 -3.78
C MET A 245 -19.61 -6.08 -3.50
N THR A 246 -20.29 -6.90 -4.29
CA THR A 246 -20.17 -8.36 -4.30
C THR A 246 -19.58 -8.90 -5.62
N GLY A 247 -19.14 -8.03 -6.50
CA GLY A 247 -18.46 -8.30 -7.75
C GLY A 247 -17.73 -7.08 -8.27
N SER A 248 -16.84 -7.23 -9.24
CA SER A 248 -15.95 -6.17 -9.73
C SER A 248 -16.74 -5.03 -10.42
N PHE A 249 -17.44 -5.30 -11.49
CA PHE A 249 -18.28 -4.30 -12.23
C PHE A 249 -19.68 -4.18 -11.66
N HIS A 250 -20.30 -5.34 -11.37
CA HIS A 250 -21.70 -5.44 -10.95
C HIS A 250 -21.82 -6.45 -9.82
N ASN A 251 -22.84 -6.25 -9.00
CA ASN A 251 -23.19 -7.22 -7.97
C ASN A 251 -23.83 -8.44 -8.61
N VAL A 252 -23.55 -9.62 -8.07
CA VAL A 252 -24.17 -10.86 -8.49
C VAL A 252 -25.36 -11.19 -7.59
N ASN A 253 -26.43 -11.74 -8.17
CA ASN A 253 -27.67 -12.05 -7.44
C ASN A 253 -27.63 -13.42 -6.76
N GLN A 254 -26.68 -14.28 -7.15
CA GLN A 254 -26.55 -15.65 -6.65
C GLN A 254 -25.09 -16.10 -6.73
N TYR A 255 -24.68 -16.90 -5.75
CA TYR A 255 -23.39 -17.59 -5.74
C TYR A 255 -23.52 -18.98 -5.11
N ASN A 256 -23.03 -20.02 -5.78
CA ASN A 256 -23.13 -21.42 -5.34
C ASN A 256 -24.55 -21.86 -4.93
N GLY A 257 -25.55 -21.42 -5.69
CA GLY A 257 -26.96 -21.75 -5.43
C GLY A 257 -27.61 -20.91 -4.30
N VAL A 258 -26.83 -20.07 -3.60
CA VAL A 258 -27.34 -19.20 -2.54
C VAL A 258 -27.63 -17.80 -3.10
N ARG A 259 -28.84 -17.29 -2.82
CA ARG A 259 -29.22 -15.93 -3.24
C ARG A 259 -28.47 -14.90 -2.41
N ILE A 260 -27.88 -13.91 -3.06
CA ILE A 260 -27.24 -12.75 -2.44
C ILE A 260 -28.26 -11.62 -2.35
N PRO A 261 -28.41 -10.93 -1.21
CA PRO A 261 -29.24 -9.74 -1.09
C PRO A 261 -28.80 -8.65 -2.08
N GLU A 262 -29.72 -7.84 -2.48
CA GLU A 262 -29.43 -6.69 -3.34
C GLU A 262 -28.75 -5.59 -2.52
N PHE A 263 -27.56 -5.17 -2.94
CA PHE A 263 -26.77 -4.11 -2.31
C PHE A 263 -26.55 -2.98 -3.30
N THR A 264 -26.68 -1.75 -2.81
CA THR A 264 -26.36 -0.56 -3.60
C THR A 264 -24.86 -0.26 -3.48
N ARG A 265 -24.19 -0.17 -4.61
CA ARG A 265 -22.76 0.20 -4.67
C ARG A 265 -22.62 1.70 -4.48
N THR A 266 -21.85 2.11 -3.48
CA THR A 266 -21.63 3.52 -3.15
C THR A 266 -20.14 3.84 -3.02
N ARG A 267 -19.75 5.01 -3.54
CA ARG A 267 -18.46 5.62 -3.22
C ARG A 267 -18.60 6.43 -1.96
N GLN A 268 -17.56 6.43 -1.14
CA GLN A 268 -17.54 7.16 0.12
C GLN A 268 -16.33 8.10 0.12
N PHE A 269 -16.57 9.36 0.45
CA PHE A 269 -15.57 10.40 0.62
C PHE A 269 -15.54 10.82 2.08
N ILE A 270 -14.39 10.70 2.72
CA ILE A 270 -14.28 10.83 4.17
C ILE A 270 -13.29 11.94 4.51
N LEU A 271 -13.65 12.80 5.47
CA LEU A 271 -12.78 13.80 6.05
C LEU A 271 -12.57 13.49 7.53
N SER A 272 -11.31 13.42 7.97
CA SER A 272 -10.95 13.08 9.34
C SER A 272 -9.68 13.81 9.76
N PRO A 273 -9.50 14.22 11.02
CA PRO A 273 -8.18 14.49 11.57
C PRO A 273 -7.30 13.24 11.43
N ASP A 274 -5.97 13.45 11.45
CA ASP A 274 -5.01 12.34 11.44
C ASP A 274 -3.74 12.69 12.22
N ILE A 275 -2.98 11.66 12.56
CA ILE A 275 -1.71 11.78 13.28
C ILE A 275 -0.59 11.28 12.38
N ASP A 276 0.39 12.16 12.12
CA ASP A 276 1.63 11.77 11.47
C ASP A 276 2.57 11.16 12.52
N LEU A 277 2.58 9.83 12.59
CA LEU A 277 3.40 9.09 13.55
C LEU A 277 4.91 9.36 13.36
N THR A 278 5.34 9.69 12.14
CA THR A 278 6.76 9.94 11.84
C THR A 278 7.27 11.26 12.43
N ARG A 279 6.35 12.18 12.75
CA ARG A 279 6.64 13.51 13.28
C ARG A 279 6.40 13.66 14.78
N ILE A 280 6.06 12.57 15.47
CA ILE A 280 5.98 12.55 16.93
C ILE A 280 7.41 12.63 17.49
N PRO A 281 7.73 13.66 18.31
CA PRO A 281 9.06 13.81 18.84
C PRO A 281 9.38 12.69 19.84
N THR A 282 10.46 11.98 19.62
CA THR A 282 10.97 10.94 20.53
C THR A 282 12.45 10.72 20.32
N ASP A 283 13.19 10.58 21.43
CA ASP A 283 14.62 10.24 21.45
C ASP A 283 14.84 8.72 21.46
N ASN A 284 13.79 7.95 21.73
CA ASN A 284 13.85 6.50 21.74
C ASN A 284 13.89 5.94 20.31
N LYS A 285 15.04 5.40 19.90
CA LYS A 285 15.26 4.86 18.55
C LYS A 285 14.27 3.72 18.18
N PHE A 286 13.98 2.84 19.13
CA PHE A 286 13.04 1.74 18.92
C PHE A 286 11.63 2.30 18.65
N LEU A 287 11.15 3.22 19.52
CA LEU A 287 9.85 3.85 19.35
C LEU A 287 9.78 4.63 18.03
N LYS A 288 10.82 5.37 17.67
CA LYS A 288 10.89 6.09 16.39
C LYS A 288 10.74 5.16 15.20
N THR A 289 11.42 4.03 15.22
CA THR A 289 11.30 3.02 14.16
C THR A 289 9.92 2.39 14.12
N THR A 290 9.36 2.04 15.27
CA THR A 290 7.99 1.48 15.36
C THR A 290 6.95 2.45 14.82
N LEU A 291 7.02 3.73 15.21
CA LEU A 291 6.12 4.78 14.71
C LEU A 291 6.24 4.96 13.19
N LYS A 292 7.46 4.88 12.65
CA LYS A 292 7.71 4.93 11.21
C LYS A 292 7.10 3.74 10.48
N VAL A 293 7.26 2.52 11.03
CA VAL A 293 6.65 1.31 10.46
C VAL A 293 5.13 1.38 10.46
N LEU A 294 4.54 1.87 11.55
CA LEU A 294 3.09 1.97 11.68
C LEU A 294 2.49 3.19 10.94
N SER A 295 3.31 4.07 10.38
CA SER A 295 2.86 5.33 9.78
C SER A 295 1.94 5.17 8.56
N PHE A 296 1.96 4.01 7.90
CA PHE A 296 1.05 3.72 6.81
C PHE A 296 -0.40 3.44 7.28
N ILE A 297 -0.60 3.18 8.58
CA ILE A 297 -1.92 2.93 9.16
C ILE A 297 -2.56 4.27 9.55
N LYS A 298 -3.80 4.49 9.12
CA LYS A 298 -4.62 5.59 9.63
C LYS A 298 -5.09 5.26 11.04
N ILE A 299 -4.77 6.15 11.98
CA ILE A 299 -5.28 6.01 13.35
C ILE A 299 -6.78 6.32 13.36
N PRO A 300 -7.62 5.45 13.98
CA PRO A 300 -9.05 5.69 14.09
C PRO A 300 -9.34 7.01 14.80
N MET A 301 -10.11 7.88 14.15
CA MET A 301 -10.46 9.20 14.66
C MET A 301 -11.87 9.59 14.19
N PRO A 302 -12.49 10.63 14.76
CA PRO A 302 -13.78 11.12 14.29
C PRO A 302 -13.72 11.47 12.80
N ALA A 303 -14.80 11.16 12.08
CA ALA A 303 -14.87 11.41 10.64
C ALA A 303 -16.26 11.84 10.17
N VAL A 304 -16.28 12.68 9.14
CA VAL A 304 -17.46 13.00 8.35
C VAL A 304 -17.35 12.27 7.03
N MET A 305 -18.38 11.52 6.66
CA MET A 305 -18.45 10.75 5.43
C MET A 305 -19.63 11.23 4.59
N LEU A 306 -19.35 11.49 3.31
CA LEU A 306 -20.35 11.76 2.28
C LEU A 306 -20.32 10.62 1.27
N ASP A 307 -21.44 9.96 1.04
CA ASP A 307 -21.53 8.93 0.01
C ASP A 307 -22.03 9.48 -1.34
N SER A 308 -21.90 8.65 -2.37
CA SER A 308 -22.33 9.00 -3.74
C SER A 308 -23.83 9.14 -3.93
N GLN A 309 -24.63 8.86 -2.91
CA GLN A 309 -26.09 9.09 -2.87
C GLN A 309 -26.45 10.42 -2.17
N GLY A 310 -25.45 11.17 -1.71
CA GLY A 310 -25.63 12.45 -1.01
C GLY A 310 -25.92 12.30 0.48
N LYS A 311 -25.79 11.09 1.05
CA LYS A 311 -25.98 10.88 2.49
C LYS A 311 -24.71 11.31 3.24
N LEU A 312 -24.89 12.24 4.18
CA LEU A 312 -23.86 12.67 5.13
C LEU A 312 -24.00 11.87 6.42
N SER A 313 -22.90 11.33 6.91
CA SER A 313 -22.84 10.59 8.18
C SER A 313 -21.64 11.01 9.01
N TRP A 314 -21.79 10.90 10.34
CA TRP A 314 -20.77 11.17 11.33
C TRP A 314 -20.36 9.87 12.02
N HIS A 315 -19.06 9.68 12.19
CA HIS A 315 -18.47 8.55 12.90
C HIS A 315 -17.56 9.06 14.01
N TRP A 316 -17.76 8.61 15.25
CA TRP A 316 -16.87 8.95 16.37
C TRP A 316 -15.50 8.31 16.25
N LEU A 317 -15.45 7.09 15.73
CA LEU A 317 -14.23 6.39 15.36
C LEU A 317 -14.45 5.74 13.99
N TYR A 318 -13.68 6.16 13.01
CA TYR A 318 -13.69 5.60 11.67
C TYR A 318 -12.38 4.85 11.42
N PHE A 319 -12.50 3.63 10.91
CA PHE A 319 -11.38 2.73 10.64
C PHE A 319 -11.07 2.65 9.15
#